data_5e1747212c2879a9fcf66592ddd924b2
#
_entry.id   5e1747212c2879a9fcf66592ddd924b2
#
_cell.length_a   1.000
_cell.length_b   1.000
_cell.length_c   1.000
_cell.angle_alpha   90.00
_cell.angle_beta   90.00
_cell.angle_gamma   90.00
#
_symmetry.space_group_name_H-M   'P 1'
#
loop_
_entity.id
_entity.type
_entity.pdbx_description
1 polymer ?
#
loop_
_entity_poly.entity_id
_entity_poly.type
_entity_poly.pdbx_seq_one_letter_code
_entity_poly.pdbx_strand_id
1 'polypeptide(L)'
;MKEHYNMSKRILIMGLPGAGKTTLADKLRTYLETAGIIVDWFNADEIRKQFNDWDFSHAGRIRQSLRMFDLSKTSDADFVICDFVAPLVEMRNNYKADWTIWVDSIKKGRYEDTNKAFAEPAIYDFRIPEQD
;
A
#
# COMPACT_ATOMS: atom_id res chain seq x y z
N MET A 1 -26.45 -16.03 -0.79
CA MET A 1 -25.63 -15.54 -1.89
C MET A 1 -24.92 -14.26 -1.49
N LYS A 2 -23.65 -14.19 -1.79
CA LYS A 2 -22.92 -12.97 -1.56
C LYS A 2 -23.44 -11.90 -2.52
N GLU A 3 -23.70 -10.73 -2.00
CA GLU A 3 -24.42 -9.69 -2.74
C GLU A 3 -23.58 -8.96 -3.77
N HIS A 4 -22.55 -9.53 -4.30
CA HIS A 4 -21.77 -8.96 -5.39
C HIS A 4 -21.06 -7.67 -5.07
N TYR A 5 -21.02 -7.29 -3.82
CA TYR A 5 -20.16 -6.19 -3.40
C TYR A 5 -19.04 -6.76 -2.58
N ASN A 6 -17.93 -6.13 -2.75
CA ASN A 6 -16.73 -6.56 -2.08
C ASN A 6 -16.79 -6.10 -0.63
N MET A 7 -16.80 -7.07 0.29
CA MET A 7 -16.79 -6.80 1.73
C MET A 7 -15.37 -6.73 2.29
N SER A 8 -14.37 -6.95 1.46
CA SER A 8 -12.96 -6.89 1.88
C SER A 8 -12.60 -5.50 2.39
N LYS A 9 -11.81 -5.46 3.44
CA LYS A 9 -11.26 -4.20 3.95
C LYS A 9 -9.88 -4.00 3.36
N ARG A 10 -9.62 -2.80 2.86
CA ARG A 10 -8.34 -2.47 2.24
C ARG A 10 -7.43 -1.77 3.22
N ILE A 11 -6.23 -2.28 3.37
CA ILE A 11 -5.20 -1.71 4.23
C ILE A 11 -4.08 -1.19 3.34
N LEU A 12 -3.82 0.09 3.41
CA LEU A 12 -2.66 0.69 2.74
C LEU A 12 -1.51 0.77 3.73
N ILE A 13 -0.39 0.19 3.35
CA ILE A 13 0.87 0.38 4.07
C ILE A 13 1.74 1.26 3.18
N MET A 14 2.00 2.48 3.60
CA MET A 14 2.72 3.46 2.82
C MET A 14 3.97 3.96 3.53
N GLY A 15 4.87 4.52 2.78
CA GLY A 15 6.12 5.05 3.30
C GLY A 15 7.20 5.05 2.23
N LEU A 16 8.31 5.72 2.52
CA LEU A 16 9.44 5.79 1.59
C LEU A 16 10.06 4.42 1.33
N PRO A 17 10.69 4.24 0.16
CA PRO A 17 11.42 2.99 -0.11
C PRO A 17 12.45 2.72 0.99
N GLY A 18 12.47 1.50 1.49
CA GLY A 18 13.38 1.12 2.57
C GLY A 18 12.84 1.33 3.97
N ALA A 19 11.62 1.84 4.11
CA ALA A 19 11.04 2.12 5.43
C ALA A 19 10.60 0.85 6.19
N GLY A 20 10.47 -0.29 5.49
CA GLY A 20 10.05 -1.54 6.14
C GLY A 20 8.61 -1.94 5.85
N LYS A 21 8.00 -1.39 4.80
CA LYS A 21 6.62 -1.69 4.44
C LYS A 21 6.38 -3.17 4.17
N THR A 22 7.26 -3.78 3.38
CA THR A 22 7.11 -5.19 3.01
C THR A 22 7.23 -6.10 4.21
N THR A 23 8.15 -5.81 5.11
CA THR A 23 8.33 -6.56 6.34
C THR A 23 7.07 -6.45 7.21
N LEU A 24 6.51 -5.26 7.34
CA LEU A 24 5.29 -5.07 8.10
C LEU A 24 4.11 -5.79 7.46
N ALA A 25 3.98 -5.70 6.13
CA ALA A 25 2.91 -6.37 5.41
C ALA A 25 2.95 -7.88 5.65
N ASP A 26 4.13 -8.48 5.58
CA ASP A 26 4.30 -9.91 5.82
C ASP A 26 3.92 -10.29 7.25
N LYS A 27 4.36 -9.52 8.22
CA LYS A 27 4.03 -9.78 9.63
C LYS A 27 2.54 -9.64 9.89
N LEU A 28 1.92 -8.61 9.32
CA LEU A 28 0.50 -8.37 9.51
C LEU A 28 -0.32 -9.49 8.87
N ARG A 29 0.03 -9.89 7.64
CA ARG A 29 -0.63 -11.01 6.97
C ARG A 29 -0.53 -12.27 7.81
N THR A 30 0.67 -12.60 8.27
CA THR A 30 0.89 -13.81 9.08
C THR A 30 0.06 -13.79 10.36
N TYR A 31 0.04 -12.64 11.03
CA TYR A 31 -0.75 -12.48 12.25
C TYR A 31 -2.24 -12.71 12.01
N LEU A 32 -2.78 -12.10 10.97
CA LEU A 32 -4.19 -12.24 10.65
C LEU A 32 -4.53 -13.67 10.22
N GLU A 33 -3.69 -14.28 9.41
CA GLU A 33 -3.91 -15.67 8.97
C GLU A 33 -3.86 -16.65 10.13
N THR A 34 -3.00 -16.40 11.10
CA THR A 34 -2.94 -17.23 12.31
C THR A 34 -4.26 -17.17 13.07
N ALA A 35 -4.97 -16.04 12.99
CA ALA A 35 -6.27 -15.89 13.62
C ALA A 35 -7.43 -16.43 12.75
N GLY A 36 -7.13 -17.08 11.63
CA GLY A 36 -8.13 -17.65 10.74
C GLY A 36 -8.72 -16.65 9.74
N ILE A 37 -8.09 -15.49 9.59
CA ILE A 37 -8.56 -14.44 8.68
C ILE A 37 -7.91 -14.64 7.33
N ILE A 38 -8.70 -14.50 6.26
CA ILE A 38 -8.20 -14.65 4.89
C ILE A 38 -7.67 -13.30 4.41
N VAL A 39 -6.43 -13.30 3.93
CA VAL A 39 -5.72 -12.08 3.54
C VAL A 39 -5.12 -12.24 2.15
N ASP A 40 -5.34 -11.25 1.29
CA ASP A 40 -4.58 -11.08 0.06
C ASP A 40 -3.60 -9.92 0.25
N TRP A 41 -2.43 -10.07 -0.31
CA TRP A 41 -1.39 -9.05 -0.22
C TRP A 41 -0.82 -8.77 -1.60
N PHE A 42 -0.88 -7.49 -1.99
CA PHE A 42 -0.29 -7.00 -3.24
C PHE A 42 0.87 -6.06 -2.90
N ASN A 43 2.07 -6.50 -3.25
CA ASN A 43 3.26 -5.66 -3.14
C ASN A 43 3.42 -4.88 -4.44
N ALA A 44 3.59 -3.58 -4.35
CA ALA A 44 3.61 -2.72 -5.53
C ALA A 44 4.75 -3.04 -6.49
N ASP A 45 5.93 -3.39 -5.97
CA ASP A 45 7.06 -3.72 -6.83
C ASP A 45 6.79 -5.01 -7.62
N GLU A 46 6.18 -6.00 -6.99
CA GLU A 46 5.81 -7.24 -7.68
C GLU A 46 4.76 -6.97 -8.75
N ILE A 47 3.81 -6.07 -8.47
CA ILE A 47 2.79 -5.70 -9.45
C ILE A 47 3.41 -4.96 -10.62
N ARG A 48 4.36 -4.03 -10.36
CA ARG A 48 5.07 -3.36 -11.45
C ARG A 48 5.83 -4.35 -12.32
N LYS A 49 6.42 -5.35 -11.70
CA LYS A 49 7.14 -6.40 -12.42
C LYS A 49 6.18 -7.20 -13.32
N GLN A 50 5.03 -7.58 -12.80
CA GLN A 50 4.03 -8.34 -13.56
C GLN A 50 3.53 -7.56 -14.77
N PHE A 51 3.38 -6.25 -14.63
CA PHE A 51 2.88 -5.38 -15.71
C PHE A 51 4.01 -4.78 -16.55
N ASN A 52 5.26 -5.06 -16.18
CA ASN A 52 6.43 -4.48 -16.81
C ASN A 52 6.30 -2.94 -16.91
N ASP A 53 5.90 -2.32 -15.82
CA ASP A 53 5.62 -0.90 -15.76
C ASP A 53 6.45 -0.24 -14.66
N TRP A 54 7.57 0.32 -15.06
CA TRP A 54 8.51 0.99 -14.18
C TRP A 54 8.49 2.51 -14.39
N ASP A 55 7.36 3.03 -14.84
CA ASP A 55 7.16 4.45 -15.07
C ASP A 55 6.86 5.15 -13.74
N PHE A 56 7.83 5.92 -13.25
CA PHE A 56 7.72 6.69 -12.03
C PHE A 56 7.42 8.17 -12.29
N SER A 57 6.99 8.51 -13.50
CA SER A 57 6.45 9.84 -13.76
C SER A 57 5.16 10.05 -12.97
N HIS A 58 4.68 11.27 -12.92
CA HIS A 58 3.40 11.54 -12.24
C HIS A 58 2.29 10.64 -12.79
N ALA A 59 2.17 10.57 -14.12
CA ALA A 59 1.14 9.75 -14.75
C ALA A 59 1.32 8.26 -14.42
N GLY A 60 2.56 7.78 -14.41
CA GLY A 60 2.85 6.38 -14.08
C GLY A 60 2.52 6.04 -12.64
N ARG A 61 2.78 6.96 -11.73
CA ARG A 61 2.44 6.78 -10.31
C ARG A 61 0.93 6.74 -10.11
N ILE A 62 0.20 7.62 -10.78
CA ILE A 62 -1.27 7.61 -10.73
C ILE A 62 -1.82 6.31 -11.29
N ARG A 63 -1.30 5.87 -12.43
CA ARG A 63 -1.70 4.60 -13.04
C ARG A 63 -1.50 3.43 -12.08
N GLN A 64 -0.38 3.41 -11.37
CA GLN A 64 -0.10 2.35 -10.40
C GLN A 64 -1.11 2.35 -9.27
N SER A 65 -1.50 3.51 -8.75
CA SER A 65 -2.48 3.58 -7.67
C SER A 65 -3.84 3.05 -8.10
N LEU A 66 -4.26 3.36 -9.33
CA LEU A 66 -5.52 2.85 -9.87
C LEU A 66 -5.45 1.33 -10.07
N ARG A 67 -4.31 0.84 -10.51
CA ARG A 67 -4.09 -0.60 -10.69
C ARG A 67 -4.17 -1.34 -9.35
N MET A 68 -3.55 -0.78 -8.31
CA MET A 68 -3.61 -1.38 -6.98
C MET A 68 -5.05 -1.42 -6.45
N PHE A 69 -5.81 -0.35 -6.70
CA PHE A 69 -7.22 -0.32 -6.34
C PHE A 69 -8.01 -1.39 -7.09
N ASP A 70 -7.83 -1.48 -8.40
CA ASP A 70 -8.56 -2.45 -9.21
C ASP A 70 -8.26 -3.89 -8.79
N LEU A 71 -7.00 -4.20 -8.52
CA LEU A 71 -6.62 -5.53 -8.03
C LEU A 71 -7.28 -5.82 -6.67
N SER A 72 -7.27 -4.84 -5.79
CA SER A 72 -7.90 -5.01 -4.46
C SER A 72 -9.40 -5.29 -4.58
N LYS A 73 -10.06 -4.65 -5.52
CA LYS A 73 -11.50 -4.86 -5.73
C LYS A 73 -11.85 -6.27 -6.17
N THR A 74 -10.93 -6.98 -6.79
CA THR A 74 -11.19 -8.34 -7.28
C THR A 74 -11.05 -9.38 -6.18
N SER A 75 -10.54 -9.00 -5.01
CA SER A 75 -10.29 -9.94 -3.93
C SER A 75 -11.56 -10.26 -3.14
N ASP A 76 -11.71 -11.52 -2.77
CA ASP A 76 -12.76 -11.98 -1.86
C ASP A 76 -12.23 -12.20 -0.44
N ALA A 77 -10.99 -11.83 -0.18
CA ALA A 77 -10.40 -11.99 1.15
C ALA A 77 -11.07 -11.07 2.17
N ASP A 78 -10.90 -11.38 3.45
CA ASP A 78 -11.40 -10.52 4.51
C ASP A 78 -10.67 -9.20 4.53
N PHE A 79 -9.35 -9.24 4.34
CA PHE A 79 -8.50 -8.06 4.24
C PHE A 79 -7.63 -8.13 3.00
N VAL A 80 -7.41 -6.99 2.39
CA VAL A 80 -6.44 -6.84 1.30
C VAL A 80 -5.40 -5.83 1.75
N ILE A 81 -4.15 -6.26 1.77
CA ILE A 81 -3.03 -5.40 2.12
C ILE A 81 -2.35 -4.97 0.82
N CYS A 82 -2.17 -3.66 0.65
CA CYS A 82 -1.33 -3.13 -0.42
C CYS A 82 -0.21 -2.33 0.20
N ASP A 83 1.04 -2.68 -0.11
CA ASP A 83 2.17 -1.90 0.35
C ASP A 83 2.82 -1.21 -0.85
N PHE A 84 2.80 0.10 -0.85
CA PHE A 84 3.48 0.90 -1.85
C PHE A 84 3.81 2.27 -1.27
N VAL A 85 4.74 2.96 -1.91
CA VAL A 85 5.22 4.25 -1.42
C VAL A 85 4.09 5.26 -1.31
N ALA A 86 3.23 5.30 -2.32
CA ALA A 86 2.09 6.22 -2.39
C ALA A 86 2.50 7.66 -2.06
N PRO A 87 3.49 8.23 -2.77
CA PRO A 87 4.04 9.54 -2.38
C PRO A 87 3.07 10.69 -2.59
N LEU A 88 2.10 10.54 -3.48
CA LEU A 88 1.17 11.61 -3.82
C LEU A 88 -0.17 11.40 -3.11
N VAL A 89 -0.76 12.49 -2.63
CA VAL A 89 -2.09 12.43 -1.99
C VAL A 89 -3.12 11.84 -2.95
N GLU A 90 -3.02 12.19 -4.22
CA GLU A 90 -3.95 11.66 -5.25
C GLU A 90 -3.92 10.14 -5.33
N MET A 91 -2.73 9.52 -5.18
CA MET A 91 -2.59 8.07 -5.20
C MET A 91 -3.35 7.42 -4.04
N ARG A 92 -3.28 8.03 -2.87
CA ARG A 92 -3.96 7.54 -1.68
C ARG A 92 -5.47 7.67 -1.84
N ASN A 93 -5.93 8.79 -2.41
CA ASN A 93 -7.33 9.00 -2.71
C ASN A 93 -7.85 8.00 -3.74
N ASN A 94 -7.03 7.64 -4.72
CA ASN A 94 -7.39 6.65 -5.73
C ASN A 94 -7.50 5.25 -5.15
N TYR A 95 -6.63 4.90 -4.21
CA TYR A 95 -6.63 3.57 -3.61
C TYR A 95 -7.82 3.38 -2.66
N LYS A 96 -8.24 4.42 -1.98
CA LYS A 96 -9.43 4.39 -1.09
C LYS A 96 -9.31 3.32 0.00
N ALA A 97 -8.25 3.39 0.79
CA ALA A 97 -8.03 2.47 1.88
C ALA A 97 -9.08 2.63 2.98
N ASP A 98 -9.45 1.52 3.61
CA ASP A 98 -10.23 1.56 4.85
C ASP A 98 -9.35 1.94 6.02
N TRP A 99 -8.09 1.45 6.01
CA TRP A 99 -7.09 1.84 7.00
C TRP A 99 -5.77 2.15 6.31
N THR A 100 -5.10 3.19 6.79
CA THR A 100 -3.79 3.59 6.31
C THR A 100 -2.78 3.47 7.45
N ILE A 101 -1.70 2.74 7.18
CA ILE A 101 -0.56 2.62 8.08
C ILE A 101 0.60 3.34 7.41
N TRP A 102 1.09 4.38 8.07
CA TRP A 102 2.24 5.13 7.58
C TRP A 102 3.50 4.64 8.28
N VAL A 103 4.37 3.99 7.53
CA VAL A 103 5.66 3.55 8.05
C VAL A 103 6.64 4.70 7.90
N ASP A 104 6.75 5.51 8.94
CA ASP A 104 7.56 6.72 8.98
C ASP A 104 8.86 6.45 9.75
N SER A 105 9.52 5.37 9.37
CA SER A 105 10.73 4.92 10.06
C SER A 105 11.99 5.59 9.54
N ILE A 106 11.93 6.19 8.35
CA ILE A 106 13.04 6.93 7.76
C ILE A 106 12.51 8.22 7.17
N LYS A 107 13.34 9.24 7.12
CA LYS A 107 12.96 10.56 6.59
C LYS A 107 13.38 10.76 5.15
N LYS A 108 14.28 9.91 4.64
CA LYS A 108 14.80 10.02 3.29
C LYS A 108 15.09 8.63 2.76
N GLY A 109 14.46 8.28 1.66
CA GLY A 109 14.71 7.05 0.95
C GLY A 109 15.89 7.21 -0.01
N ARG A 110 16.23 6.13 -0.72
CA ARG A 110 17.38 6.08 -1.61
C ARG A 110 17.15 6.75 -2.98
N TYR A 111 15.91 7.08 -3.30
CA TYR A 111 15.57 7.68 -4.61
C TYR A 111 15.17 9.14 -4.40
N GLU A 112 15.99 10.06 -4.91
CA GLU A 112 15.81 11.48 -4.69
C GLU A 112 14.50 12.02 -5.30
N ASP A 113 14.12 11.57 -6.47
CA ASP A 113 12.88 11.99 -7.10
C ASP A 113 11.66 11.55 -6.28
N THR A 114 11.71 10.39 -5.67
CA THR A 114 10.65 9.90 -4.78
C THR A 114 10.61 10.72 -3.50
N ASN A 115 11.78 11.05 -2.93
CA ASN A 115 11.85 11.89 -1.74
C ASN A 115 11.18 13.24 -1.99
N LYS A 116 11.43 13.84 -3.16
CA LYS A 116 10.85 15.13 -3.53
C LYS A 116 9.35 15.06 -3.77
N ALA A 117 8.89 13.93 -4.31
CA ALA A 117 7.46 13.74 -4.60
C ALA A 117 6.65 13.40 -3.36
N PHE A 118 7.29 12.88 -2.32
CA PHE A 118 6.59 12.36 -1.16
C PHE A 118 5.99 13.46 -0.31
N ALA A 119 4.65 13.46 -0.26
CA ALA A 119 3.91 14.33 0.64
C ALA A 119 3.55 13.53 1.90
N GLU A 120 3.93 14.03 3.07
CA GLU A 120 3.58 13.35 4.30
C GLU A 120 2.06 13.32 4.46
N PRO A 121 1.48 12.18 4.88
CA PRO A 121 0.04 12.09 5.00
C PRO A 121 -0.48 12.95 6.16
N ALA A 122 -1.54 13.72 5.89
CA ALA A 122 -2.26 14.43 6.94
C ALA A 122 -3.24 13.50 7.64
N ILE A 123 -3.67 12.44 6.95
CA ILE A 123 -4.67 11.49 7.46
C ILE A 123 -4.07 10.09 7.41
N TYR A 124 -4.05 9.43 8.55
CA TYR A 124 -3.63 8.03 8.68
C TYR A 124 -4.24 7.46 9.96
N ASP A 125 -4.35 6.14 10.01
CA ASP A 125 -4.89 5.47 11.21
C ASP A 125 -3.78 5.08 12.17
N PHE A 126 -2.63 4.65 11.62
CA PHE A 126 -1.48 4.26 12.43
C PHE A 126 -0.22 4.83 11.81
N ARG A 127 0.69 5.26 12.68
CA ARG A 127 1.99 5.74 12.26
C ARG A 127 3.05 4.93 13.01
N ILE A 128 4.00 4.39 12.25
CA ILE A 128 5.12 3.65 12.81
C ILE A 128 6.35 4.52 12.67
N PRO A 129 6.82 5.12 13.77
CA PRO A 129 7.95 6.04 13.73
C PRO A 129 9.28 5.30 13.65
N GLU A 130 10.36 6.07 13.52
CA GLU A 130 11.70 5.55 13.57
C GLU A 130 11.93 4.78 14.86
N GLN A 131 12.61 3.65 14.74
CA GLN A 131 12.95 2.82 15.88
C GLN A 131 14.36 3.18 16.38
N ASP A 132 14.51 3.26 17.67
CA ASP A 132 15.82 3.53 18.29
C ASP A 132 16.66 2.26 18.35
#